data_fc731c0883f6a4b0b7dc21c8df3e5fad
#
_entry.id   fc731c0883f6a4b0b7dc21c8df3e5fad
#
_cell.length_a   1.000
_cell.length_b   1.000
_cell.length_c   1.000
_cell.angle_alpha   90.00
_cell.angle_beta   90.00
_cell.angle_gamma   90.00
#
_symmetry.space_group_name_H-M   'P 1'
#
loop_
_entity.id
_entity.type
_entity.pdbx_description
1 polymer ?
#
loop_
_entity_poly.entity_id
_entity_poly.type
_entity_poly.pdbx_seq_one_letter_code
_entity_poly.pdbx_strand_id
1 'polypeptide(L)'
;MVGKVNMDRNSPDFLVEEGPEASAEETIRWLEDIEGRYKNTMPILTPRFIPTCSDELMERLKEIQARYDLPMQSHLSENRGEISWVQELCPWSEFYGDAYDHFGLFGNGVRTIMAHCVWPSHEEVSRMRDNGVFVAHCPQSNTNLSSGIAPVRTYLDQ
;
A
#
# COMPACT_ATOMS: atom_id res chain seq x y z
N MET A 1 -6.25 13.04 -3.40
CA MET A 1 -4.91 12.54 -3.77
C MET A 1 -5.05 11.63 -4.98
N VAL A 2 -4.04 11.55 -5.83
CA VAL A 2 -3.99 10.71 -7.03
C VAL A 2 -2.62 10.04 -7.08
N GLY A 3 -2.57 8.75 -7.43
CA GLY A 3 -1.32 8.00 -7.53
C GLY A 3 -1.28 7.16 -8.81
N LYS A 4 -0.11 7.09 -9.43
CA LYS A 4 0.18 6.05 -10.40
C LYS A 4 0.28 4.72 -9.66
N VAL A 5 -0.45 3.72 -10.11
CA VAL A 5 -0.40 2.37 -9.51
C VAL A 5 0.83 1.64 -9.99
N ASN A 6 1.58 1.05 -9.06
CA ASN A 6 2.79 0.29 -9.34
C ASN A 6 2.53 -1.21 -9.15
N MET A 7 2.93 -2.01 -10.14
CA MET A 7 2.86 -3.47 -10.09
C MET A 7 3.76 -4.09 -11.17
N ASP A 8 4.69 -4.94 -10.78
CA ASP A 8 5.67 -5.56 -11.67
C ASP A 8 5.63 -7.11 -11.66
N ARG A 9 4.70 -7.71 -10.89
CA ARG A 9 4.52 -9.17 -10.84
C ARG A 9 3.07 -9.57 -10.53
N ASN A 10 2.74 -10.83 -10.71
CA ASN A 10 1.48 -11.45 -10.29
C ASN A 10 0.21 -10.69 -10.71
N SER A 11 0.26 -10.08 -11.88
CA SER A 11 -0.85 -9.33 -12.48
C SER A 11 -1.05 -9.78 -13.93
N PRO A 12 -2.23 -9.57 -14.54
CA PRO A 12 -2.41 -9.83 -15.96
C PRO A 12 -1.38 -9.07 -16.81
N ASP A 13 -0.89 -9.68 -17.89
CA ASP A 13 0.16 -9.15 -18.77
C ASP A 13 -0.10 -7.72 -19.26
N PHE A 14 -1.37 -7.36 -19.44
CA PHE A 14 -1.76 -6.01 -19.89
C PHE A 14 -1.78 -4.96 -18.77
N LEU A 15 -1.52 -5.35 -17.53
CA LEU A 15 -1.46 -4.45 -16.37
C LEU A 15 -0.08 -4.45 -15.69
N VAL A 16 0.68 -5.54 -15.85
CA VAL A 16 2.00 -5.64 -15.25
C VAL A 16 2.99 -4.75 -15.99
N GLU A 17 3.80 -4.01 -15.25
CA GLU A 17 4.85 -3.16 -15.81
C GLU A 17 6.09 -3.98 -16.18
N GLU A 18 6.95 -3.44 -17.05
CA GLU A 18 8.15 -4.13 -17.57
C GLU A 18 9.27 -4.28 -16.52
N GLY A 19 8.90 -4.44 -15.27
CA GLY A 19 9.80 -4.64 -14.14
C GLY A 19 9.94 -3.43 -13.21
N PRO A 20 10.69 -3.60 -12.13
CA PRO A 20 10.77 -2.62 -11.04
C PRO A 20 11.36 -1.28 -11.50
N GLU A 21 12.39 -1.30 -12.35
CA GLU A 21 13.03 -0.08 -12.84
C GLU A 21 12.09 0.74 -13.71
N ALA A 22 11.41 0.10 -14.68
CA ALA A 22 10.44 0.76 -15.55
C ALA A 22 9.29 1.38 -14.75
N SER A 23 8.75 0.65 -13.77
CA SER A 23 7.69 1.15 -12.88
C SER A 23 8.15 2.37 -12.07
N ALA A 24 9.37 2.35 -11.54
CA ALA A 24 9.95 3.45 -10.79
C ALA A 24 10.19 4.69 -11.67
N GLU A 25 10.81 4.51 -12.84
CA GLU A 25 11.06 5.60 -13.79
C GLU A 25 9.75 6.26 -14.27
N GLU A 26 8.72 5.47 -14.56
CA GLU A 26 7.43 6.00 -14.94
C GLU A 26 6.74 6.76 -13.81
N THR A 27 6.95 6.34 -12.56
CA THR A 27 6.46 7.08 -11.40
C THR A 27 7.13 8.44 -11.30
N ILE A 28 8.44 8.50 -11.49
CA ILE A 28 9.20 9.77 -11.49
C ILE A 28 8.72 10.67 -12.63
N ARG A 29 8.62 10.16 -13.86
CA ARG A 29 8.11 10.91 -15.02
C ARG A 29 6.71 11.47 -14.78
N TRP A 30 5.83 10.65 -14.19
CA TRP A 30 4.49 11.08 -13.83
C TRP A 30 4.49 12.20 -12.79
N LEU A 31 5.33 12.11 -11.75
CA LEU A 31 5.47 13.15 -10.73
C LEU A 31 5.94 14.48 -11.34
N GLU A 32 6.96 14.43 -12.19
CA GLU A 32 7.50 15.60 -12.91
C GLU A 32 6.44 16.20 -13.85
N ASP A 33 5.65 15.37 -14.54
CA ASP A 33 4.59 15.83 -15.46
C ASP A 33 3.44 16.53 -14.74
N ILE A 34 3.07 16.13 -13.54
CA ILE A 34 1.97 16.74 -12.78
C ILE A 34 2.41 17.92 -11.91
N GLU A 35 3.72 18.12 -11.72
CA GLU A 35 4.24 19.18 -10.87
C GLU A 35 3.74 20.56 -11.33
N GLY A 36 3.10 21.27 -10.41
CA GLY A 36 2.55 22.62 -10.69
C GLY A 36 1.36 22.69 -11.64
N ARG A 37 0.95 21.59 -12.30
CA ARG A 37 -0.18 21.60 -13.26
C ARG A 37 -1.56 21.69 -12.59
N TYR A 38 -1.72 21.09 -11.41
CA TYR A 38 -3.02 20.91 -10.78
C TYR A 38 -3.05 21.46 -9.37
N LYS A 39 -3.78 22.55 -9.14
CA LYS A 39 -3.86 23.22 -7.83
C LYS A 39 -4.52 22.39 -6.73
N ASN A 40 -5.42 21.47 -7.09
CA ASN A 40 -6.22 20.68 -6.14
C ASN A 40 -5.84 19.19 -6.16
N THR A 41 -4.71 18.85 -6.75
CA THR A 41 -4.22 17.47 -6.83
C THR A 41 -2.92 17.34 -6.07
N MET A 42 -2.87 16.35 -5.17
CA MET A 42 -1.67 15.97 -4.44
C MET A 42 -1.26 14.56 -4.88
N PRO A 43 -0.01 14.35 -5.29
CA PRO A 43 0.48 13.00 -5.59
C PRO A 43 0.53 12.14 -4.34
N ILE A 44 0.33 10.85 -4.52
CA ILE A 44 0.47 9.82 -3.49
C ILE A 44 1.10 8.58 -4.11
N LEU A 45 2.12 8.02 -3.47
CA LEU A 45 2.76 6.79 -3.90
C LEU A 45 1.77 5.63 -3.76
N THR A 46 1.68 4.78 -4.80
CA THR A 46 0.62 3.77 -4.83
C THR A 46 1.16 2.40 -5.29
N PRO A 47 2.00 1.70 -4.50
CA PRO A 47 2.17 0.28 -4.71
C PRO A 47 0.79 -0.39 -4.60
N ARG A 48 0.41 -1.21 -5.58
CA ARG A 48 -0.93 -1.79 -5.58
C ARG A 48 -1.16 -2.60 -4.30
N PHE A 49 -0.30 -3.58 -4.03
CA PHE A 49 -0.21 -4.33 -2.78
C PHE A 49 0.99 -5.29 -2.85
N ILE A 50 1.45 -5.80 -1.72
CA ILE A 50 2.65 -6.64 -1.62
C ILE A 50 2.70 -7.78 -2.67
N PRO A 51 1.63 -8.55 -2.91
CA PRO A 51 1.71 -9.64 -3.89
C PRO A 51 2.06 -9.22 -5.31
N THR A 52 1.74 -7.99 -5.72
CA THR A 52 1.98 -7.50 -7.08
C THR A 52 3.18 -6.57 -7.21
N CYS A 53 3.91 -6.34 -6.13
CA CYS A 53 5.14 -5.54 -6.13
C CYS A 53 6.30 -6.43 -5.70
N SER A 54 7.36 -6.49 -6.51
CA SER A 54 8.59 -7.18 -6.09
C SER A 54 9.30 -6.41 -4.97
N ASP A 55 10.18 -7.08 -4.24
CA ASP A 55 10.98 -6.44 -3.20
C ASP A 55 11.84 -5.31 -3.79
N GLU A 56 12.38 -5.54 -4.99
CA GLU A 56 13.14 -4.53 -5.72
C GLU A 56 12.29 -3.30 -6.07
N LEU A 57 11.04 -3.50 -6.52
CA LEU A 57 10.12 -2.38 -6.75
C LEU A 57 9.80 -1.64 -5.45
N MET A 58 9.56 -2.35 -4.36
CA MET A 58 9.28 -1.72 -3.07
C MET A 58 10.45 -0.88 -2.56
N GLU A 59 11.70 -1.33 -2.75
CA GLU A 59 12.90 -0.54 -2.43
C GLU A 59 13.00 0.73 -3.30
N ARG A 60 12.74 0.64 -4.60
CA ARG A 60 12.69 1.81 -5.49
C ARG A 60 11.61 2.80 -5.08
N LEU A 61 10.43 2.30 -4.71
CA LEU A 61 9.32 3.15 -4.26
C LEU A 61 9.64 3.86 -2.94
N LYS A 62 10.35 3.20 -2.03
CA LYS A 62 10.88 3.84 -0.82
C LYS A 62 11.83 5.00 -1.13
N GLU A 63 12.76 4.82 -2.08
CA GLU A 63 13.67 5.87 -2.51
C GLU A 63 12.90 7.07 -3.10
N ILE A 64 11.89 6.81 -3.92
CA ILE A 64 11.00 7.84 -4.48
C ILE A 64 10.21 8.55 -3.38
N GLN A 65 9.66 7.81 -2.43
CA GLN A 65 8.94 8.36 -1.28
C GLN A 65 9.83 9.34 -0.50
N ALA A 66 11.05 8.93 -0.17
CA ALA A 66 11.99 9.76 0.58
C ALA A 66 12.44 11.00 -0.21
N ARG A 67 12.67 10.86 -1.52
CA ARG A 67 13.11 11.97 -2.40
C ARG A 67 12.05 13.07 -2.56
N TYR A 68 10.78 12.69 -2.66
CA TYR A 68 9.67 13.61 -2.96
C TYR A 68 8.77 13.89 -1.76
N ASP A 69 9.06 13.33 -0.59
CA ASP A 69 8.24 13.41 0.64
C ASP A 69 6.77 13.05 0.39
N LEU A 70 6.52 11.96 -0.33
CA LEU A 70 5.18 11.57 -0.74
C LEU A 70 4.43 10.87 0.39
N PRO A 71 3.12 11.11 0.55
CA PRO A 71 2.26 10.16 1.24
C PRO A 71 2.19 8.84 0.45
N MET A 72 1.81 7.76 1.11
CA MET A 72 1.71 6.42 0.53
C MET A 72 0.32 5.85 0.78
N GLN A 73 -0.22 5.11 -0.20
CA GLN A 73 -1.44 4.32 -0.05
C GLN A 73 -1.29 2.93 -0.65
N SER A 74 -1.96 1.96 -0.06
CA SER A 74 -2.03 0.60 -0.58
C SER A 74 -3.25 -0.15 -0.01
N HIS A 75 -3.35 -1.47 -0.30
CA HIS A 75 -4.35 -2.37 0.26
C HIS A 75 -3.75 -3.13 1.45
N LEU A 76 -4.55 -3.44 2.44
CA LEU A 76 -4.12 -4.17 3.63
C LEU A 76 -5.21 -5.11 4.13
N SER A 77 -4.86 -6.38 4.32
CA SER A 77 -5.66 -7.38 5.02
C SER A 77 -7.14 -7.40 4.57
N GLU A 78 -7.38 -7.29 3.24
CA GLU A 78 -8.72 -7.24 2.68
C GLU A 78 -9.43 -8.58 2.82
N ASN A 79 -8.73 -9.68 2.54
CA ASN A 79 -9.30 -11.02 2.69
C ASN A 79 -8.24 -12.03 3.16
N ARG A 80 -8.72 -13.18 3.67
CA ARG A 80 -7.84 -14.18 4.27
C ARG A 80 -6.90 -14.85 3.26
N GLY A 81 -7.33 -15.00 2.01
CA GLY A 81 -6.49 -15.56 0.94
C GLY A 81 -5.31 -14.65 0.62
N GLU A 82 -5.56 -13.34 0.58
CA GLU A 82 -4.51 -12.33 0.39
C GLU A 82 -3.49 -12.35 1.54
N ILE A 83 -3.95 -12.43 2.79
CA ILE A 83 -3.07 -12.53 3.96
C ILE A 83 -2.19 -13.78 3.87
N SER A 84 -2.78 -14.93 3.52
CA SER A 84 -2.01 -16.18 3.35
C SER A 84 -0.98 -16.05 2.23
N TRP A 85 -1.34 -15.40 1.12
CA TRP A 85 -0.45 -15.18 -0.01
C TRP A 85 0.73 -14.27 0.36
N VAL A 86 0.47 -13.19 1.12
CA VAL A 86 1.57 -12.35 1.65
C VAL A 86 2.48 -13.15 2.57
N GLN A 87 1.92 -13.99 3.45
CA GLN A 87 2.72 -14.85 4.32
C GLN A 87 3.61 -15.85 3.54
N GLU A 88 3.14 -16.34 2.39
CA GLU A 88 3.94 -17.20 1.50
C GLU A 88 5.08 -16.41 0.81
N LEU A 89 4.80 -15.17 0.37
CA LEU A 89 5.79 -14.33 -0.30
C LEU A 89 6.80 -13.68 0.66
N CYS A 90 6.36 -13.37 1.87
CA CYS A 90 7.14 -12.70 2.90
C CYS A 90 7.14 -13.53 4.20
N PRO A 91 7.74 -14.75 4.21
CA PRO A 91 7.69 -15.66 5.37
C PRO A 91 8.40 -15.11 6.60
N TRP A 92 9.16 -14.06 6.46
CA TRP A 92 9.84 -13.32 7.52
C TRP A 92 8.93 -12.29 8.22
N SER A 93 7.79 -11.93 7.62
CA SER A 93 6.85 -10.96 8.22
C SER A 93 5.97 -11.62 9.29
N GLU A 94 5.73 -10.91 10.38
CA GLU A 94 4.88 -11.38 11.48
C GLU A 94 3.39 -11.23 11.15
N PHE A 95 3.03 -10.22 10.36
CA PHE A 95 1.69 -9.93 9.86
C PHE A 95 1.79 -9.17 8.53
N TYR A 96 0.69 -8.96 7.83
CA TYR A 96 0.73 -8.37 6.48
C TYR A 96 1.37 -6.97 6.45
N GLY A 97 0.97 -6.08 7.37
CA GLY A 97 1.51 -4.72 7.44
C GLY A 97 3.01 -4.67 7.73
N ASP A 98 3.57 -5.71 8.39
CA ASP A 98 5.00 -5.83 8.63
C ASP A 98 5.81 -5.93 7.33
N ALA A 99 5.21 -6.49 6.26
CA ALA A 99 5.83 -6.50 4.93
C ALA A 99 6.02 -5.08 4.36
N TYR A 100 5.09 -4.15 4.60
CA TYR A 100 5.28 -2.73 4.25
C TYR A 100 6.23 -2.01 5.19
N ASP A 101 6.18 -2.34 6.50
CA ASP A 101 7.04 -1.72 7.52
C ASP A 101 8.52 -2.04 7.28
N HIS A 102 8.83 -3.23 6.79
CA HIS A 102 10.17 -3.64 6.36
C HIS A 102 10.78 -2.65 5.34
N PHE A 103 9.99 -2.17 4.41
CA PHE A 103 10.41 -1.16 3.43
C PHE A 103 10.30 0.28 3.96
N GLY A 104 9.89 0.49 5.22
CA GLY A 104 9.69 1.83 5.78
C GLY A 104 8.53 2.59 5.15
N LEU A 105 7.51 1.88 4.65
CA LEU A 105 6.32 2.43 3.98
C LEU A 105 5.03 2.21 4.80
N PHE A 106 5.14 2.03 6.10
CA PHE A 106 4.02 1.74 7.00
C PHE A 106 3.93 2.73 8.18
N GLY A 107 3.71 3.99 7.87
CA GLY A 107 3.71 5.07 8.88
C GLY A 107 5.11 5.44 9.36
N ASN A 108 5.25 5.74 10.65
CA ASN A 108 6.53 6.08 11.29
C ASN A 108 7.30 7.22 10.57
N GLY A 109 6.58 8.32 10.27
CA GLY A 109 7.09 9.46 9.53
C GLY A 109 6.60 9.53 8.09
N VAL A 110 6.19 8.42 7.48
CA VAL A 110 5.51 8.39 6.19
C VAL A 110 4.00 8.47 6.40
N ARG A 111 3.34 9.44 5.78
CA ARG A 111 1.87 9.55 5.82
C ARG A 111 1.25 8.41 5.04
N THR A 112 0.83 7.35 5.71
CA THR A 112 0.38 6.09 5.10
C THR A 112 -1.13 5.91 5.27
N ILE A 113 -1.82 5.52 4.19
CA ILE A 113 -3.24 5.19 4.16
C ILE A 113 -3.40 3.76 3.64
N MET A 114 -3.99 2.89 4.45
CA MET A 114 -4.25 1.50 4.09
C MET A 114 -5.74 1.27 3.85
N ALA A 115 -6.08 0.79 2.65
CA ALA A 115 -7.46 0.48 2.28
C ALA A 115 -7.90 -0.88 2.81
N HIS A 116 -9.20 -1.02 3.03
CA HIS A 116 -9.93 -2.21 3.49
C HIS A 116 -9.74 -2.57 4.95
N CYS A 117 -8.60 -3.09 5.35
CA CYS A 117 -8.27 -3.50 6.73
C CYS A 117 -9.41 -4.34 7.37
N VAL A 118 -9.84 -5.41 6.66
CA VAL A 118 -11.00 -6.22 7.07
C VAL A 118 -10.63 -7.27 8.10
N TRP A 119 -9.45 -7.89 7.94
CA TRP A 119 -8.97 -9.00 8.76
C TRP A 119 -7.60 -8.73 9.43
N PRO A 120 -7.44 -7.60 10.11
CA PRO A 120 -6.16 -7.32 10.77
C PRO A 120 -5.94 -8.25 11.95
N SER A 121 -4.68 -8.59 12.24
CA SER A 121 -4.32 -9.16 13.53
C SER A 121 -4.28 -8.07 14.61
N HIS A 122 -4.21 -8.49 15.87
CA HIS A 122 -4.06 -7.54 16.98
C HIS A 122 -2.73 -6.78 16.90
N GLU A 123 -1.67 -7.48 16.52
CA GLU A 123 -0.32 -6.93 16.32
C GLU A 123 -0.31 -5.89 15.20
N GLU A 124 -1.02 -6.19 14.10
CA GLU A 124 -1.16 -5.25 12.98
C GLU A 124 -1.88 -3.96 13.38
N VAL A 125 -2.98 -4.06 14.12
CA VAL A 125 -3.71 -2.88 14.64
C VAL A 125 -2.81 -2.05 15.59
N SER A 126 -2.08 -2.71 16.48
CA SER A 126 -1.15 -2.05 17.38
C SER A 126 -0.04 -1.32 16.62
N ARG A 127 0.56 -1.96 15.63
CA ARG A 127 1.59 -1.37 14.78
C ARG A 127 1.05 -0.18 13.96
N MET A 128 -0.15 -0.30 13.41
CA MET A 128 -0.81 0.79 12.70
C MET A 128 -1.00 2.02 13.59
N ARG A 129 -1.50 1.84 14.81
CA ARG A 129 -1.64 2.91 15.80
C ARG A 129 -0.29 3.56 16.12
N ASP A 130 0.70 2.75 16.48
CA ASP A 130 2.01 3.21 16.94
C ASP A 130 2.78 3.96 15.83
N ASN A 131 2.61 3.54 14.58
CA ASN A 131 3.20 4.15 13.40
C ASN A 131 2.36 5.31 12.81
N GLY A 132 1.13 5.53 13.27
CA GLY A 132 0.23 6.57 12.75
C GLY A 132 -0.31 6.28 11.35
N VAL A 133 -0.64 5.01 11.06
CA VAL A 133 -1.24 4.59 9.79
C VAL A 133 -2.74 4.85 9.79
N PHE A 134 -3.26 5.47 8.73
CA PHE A 134 -4.69 5.71 8.54
C PHE A 134 -5.37 4.55 7.82
N VAL A 135 -6.60 4.25 8.22
CA VAL A 135 -7.47 3.26 7.56
C VAL A 135 -8.44 3.95 6.62
N ALA A 136 -8.45 3.54 5.35
CA ALA A 136 -9.50 3.88 4.41
C ALA A 136 -10.58 2.78 4.42
N HIS A 137 -11.70 3.04 5.07
CA HIS A 137 -12.82 2.09 5.12
C HIS A 137 -13.54 2.02 3.78
N CYS A 138 -13.63 0.83 3.18
CA CYS A 138 -14.18 0.57 1.86
C CYS A 138 -15.42 -0.36 1.92
N PRO A 139 -16.53 0.02 2.61
CA PRO A 139 -17.62 -0.91 2.91
C PRO A 139 -18.31 -1.46 1.66
N GLN A 140 -18.49 -0.64 0.62
CA GLN A 140 -19.13 -1.08 -0.61
C GLN A 140 -18.28 -2.09 -1.37
N SER A 141 -16.96 -1.83 -1.48
CA SER A 141 -16.02 -2.77 -2.11
C SER A 141 -15.97 -4.09 -1.33
N ASN A 142 -15.82 -4.00 -0.01
CA ASN A 142 -15.75 -5.17 0.87
C ASN A 142 -16.99 -6.05 0.75
N THR A 143 -18.17 -5.44 0.61
CA THR A 143 -19.44 -6.15 0.41
C THR A 143 -19.52 -6.80 -0.97
N ASN A 144 -19.19 -6.05 -2.02
CA ASN A 144 -19.25 -6.54 -3.41
C ASN A 144 -18.29 -7.70 -3.67
N LEU A 145 -17.12 -7.68 -3.05
CA LEU A 145 -16.09 -8.71 -3.18
C LEU A 145 -16.22 -9.83 -2.12
N SER A 146 -17.21 -9.73 -1.23
CA SER A 146 -17.36 -10.66 -0.10
C SER A 146 -16.12 -10.72 0.81
N SER A 147 -15.37 -9.63 0.90
CA SER A 147 -14.17 -9.55 1.74
C SER A 147 -14.49 -9.65 3.23
N GLY A 148 -15.62 -9.08 3.65
CA GLY A 148 -16.08 -9.09 5.04
C GLY A 148 -16.39 -7.68 5.58
N ILE A 149 -16.53 -7.58 6.90
CA ILE A 149 -16.83 -6.33 7.60
C ILE A 149 -15.57 -5.89 8.38
N ALA A 150 -15.02 -4.74 8.04
CA ALA A 150 -13.87 -4.18 8.75
C ALA A 150 -14.25 -3.84 10.20
N PRO A 151 -13.35 -4.08 11.18
CA PRO A 151 -13.59 -3.83 12.61
C PRO A 151 -13.43 -2.34 12.95
N VAL A 152 -14.28 -1.48 12.33
CA VAL A 152 -14.17 -0.01 12.43
C VAL A 152 -14.13 0.47 13.89
N ARG A 153 -14.92 -0.16 14.77
CA ARG A 153 -14.94 0.18 16.19
C ARG A 153 -13.57 0.01 16.84
N THR A 154 -12.88 -1.09 16.50
CA THR A 154 -11.52 -1.35 17.00
C THR A 154 -10.56 -0.22 16.61
N TYR A 155 -10.64 0.28 15.37
CA TYR A 155 -9.79 1.39 14.92
C TYR A 155 -10.10 2.73 15.60
N LEU A 156 -11.37 2.97 15.94
CA LEU A 156 -11.77 4.20 16.61
C LEU A 156 -11.42 4.23 18.11
N ASP A 157 -11.25 3.05 18.72
CA ASP A 157 -10.97 2.90 20.15
C ASP A 157 -9.44 2.86 20.44
N GLN A 158 -8.58 2.91 19.40
CA GLN A 158 -7.12 2.92 19.49
C GLN A 158 -6.52 4.30 19.25
#